data_011acad70a18a201f09739ba18891768
#
_entry.id   011acad70a18a201f09739ba18891768
#
_cell.length_a   1.000
_cell.length_b   1.000
_cell.length_c   1.000
_cell.angle_alpha   90.00
_cell.angle_beta   90.00
_cell.angle_gamma   90.00
#
_symmetry.space_group_name_H-M   'P 1'
#
loop_
_entity.id
_entity.type
_entity.pdbx_description
1 polymer ?
#
loop_
_entity_poly.entity_id
_entity_poly.type
_entity_poly.pdbx_seq_one_letter_code
_entity_poly.pdbx_strand_id
1 'polypeptide(L)'
;TALVLGDNDILEWIEPVVKDIAVAADEGLLPDGSMIYERWTDSGYTDRSLQWWVQCENVIGHVNLWQYFGINDDLAIAERCWDYIKTHLVDHKNGEWYWSINEDGSVNHNDDKAGFWKCPYHNTRMCLEIMERM
;
A
#
# COMPACT_ATOMS: atom_id res chain seq x y z
N THR A 1 8.66 -14.64 -2.20
CA THR A 1 9.74 -15.31 -2.95
C THR A 1 10.53 -16.24 -2.05
N ALA A 2 11.04 -15.81 -0.88
CA ALA A 2 11.82 -16.64 0.04
C ALA A 2 11.06 -17.90 0.50
N LEU A 3 9.78 -17.77 0.84
CA LEU A 3 8.91 -18.89 1.20
C LEU A 3 8.77 -19.93 0.06
N VAL A 4 8.67 -19.45 -1.18
CA VAL A 4 8.56 -20.33 -2.37
C VAL A 4 9.85 -21.10 -2.63
N LEU A 5 11.01 -20.52 -2.32
CA LEU A 5 12.31 -21.17 -2.45
C LEU A 5 12.50 -22.28 -1.39
N GLY A 6 11.83 -22.18 -0.24
CA GLY A 6 11.95 -23.16 0.85
C GLY A 6 13.34 -23.20 1.48
N ASP A 7 14.11 -22.11 1.36
CA ASP A 7 15.47 -21.98 1.89
C ASP A 7 15.42 -21.27 3.25
N ASN A 8 15.70 -22.04 4.31
CA ASN A 8 15.61 -21.54 5.68
C ASN A 8 16.68 -20.49 6.00
N ASP A 9 17.88 -20.59 5.41
CA ASP A 9 18.94 -19.63 5.65
C ASP A 9 18.56 -18.25 5.08
N ILE A 10 17.92 -18.24 3.91
CA ILE A 10 17.37 -17.02 3.31
C ILE A 10 16.22 -16.48 4.16
N LEU A 11 15.33 -17.32 4.67
CA LEU A 11 14.21 -16.89 5.51
C LEU A 11 14.69 -16.25 6.81
N GLU A 12 15.64 -16.87 7.52
CA GLU A 12 16.21 -16.34 8.76
C GLU A 12 16.89 -14.97 8.54
N TRP A 13 17.54 -14.78 7.40
CA TRP A 13 18.19 -13.51 7.06
C TRP A 13 17.18 -12.43 6.67
N ILE A 14 16.16 -12.74 5.87
CA ILE A 14 15.26 -11.73 5.28
C ILE A 14 14.15 -11.29 6.24
N GLU A 15 13.72 -12.15 7.16
CA GLU A 15 12.60 -11.86 8.05
C GLU A 15 12.81 -10.58 8.90
N PRO A 16 13.94 -10.39 9.61
CA PRO A 16 14.16 -9.15 10.35
C PRO A 16 14.21 -7.92 9.44
N VAL A 17 14.81 -8.03 8.26
CA VAL A 17 14.89 -6.94 7.29
C VAL A 17 13.50 -6.52 6.81
N VAL A 18 12.61 -7.47 6.53
CA VAL A 18 11.24 -7.18 6.11
C VAL A 18 10.45 -6.48 7.23
N LYS A 19 10.63 -6.90 8.48
CA LYS A 19 9.99 -6.25 9.63
C LYS A 19 10.50 -4.82 9.83
N ASP A 20 11.80 -4.59 9.72
CA ASP A 20 12.38 -3.25 9.83
C ASP A 20 11.88 -2.31 8.72
N ILE A 21 11.77 -2.81 7.49
CA ILE A 21 11.20 -2.05 6.37
C ILE A 21 9.73 -1.70 6.63
N ALA A 22 8.94 -2.63 7.16
CA ALA A 22 7.54 -2.39 7.49
C ALA A 22 7.40 -1.31 8.57
N VAL A 23 8.18 -1.40 9.65
CA VAL A 23 8.20 -0.36 10.71
C VAL A 23 8.58 1.01 10.15
N ALA A 24 9.56 1.07 9.24
CA ALA A 24 9.94 2.32 8.59
C ALA A 24 8.82 2.87 7.67
N ALA A 25 8.10 1.99 6.96
CA ALA A 25 6.97 2.39 6.12
C ALA A 25 5.81 2.96 6.95
N ASP A 26 5.57 2.40 8.14
CA ASP A 26 4.51 2.84 9.06
C ASP A 26 4.70 4.29 9.58
N GLU A 27 5.90 4.87 9.44
CA GLU A 27 6.07 6.30 9.68
C GLU A 27 5.21 7.17 8.74
N GLY A 28 4.80 6.64 7.60
CA GLY A 28 3.90 7.28 6.63
C GLY A 28 2.42 6.96 6.82
N LEU A 29 2.07 6.07 7.76
CA LEU A 29 0.70 5.62 7.98
C LEU A 29 -0.16 6.70 8.63
N LEU A 30 -1.38 6.88 8.14
CA LEU A 30 -2.37 7.81 8.68
C LEU A 30 -3.45 7.07 9.50
N PRO A 31 -4.18 7.78 10.38
CA PRO A 31 -5.19 7.16 11.24
C PRO A 31 -6.33 6.43 10.51
N ASP A 32 -6.62 6.83 9.27
CA ASP A 32 -7.62 6.20 8.41
C ASP A 32 -7.10 4.97 7.63
N GLY A 33 -5.85 4.59 7.90
CA GLY A 33 -5.18 3.47 7.26
C GLY A 33 -4.52 3.79 5.93
N SER A 34 -4.70 5.00 5.40
CA SER A 34 -3.96 5.43 4.20
C SER A 34 -2.49 5.73 4.51
N MET A 35 -1.65 5.80 3.48
CA MET A 35 -0.21 6.03 3.61
C MET A 35 0.24 7.16 2.70
N ILE A 36 1.01 8.10 3.22
CA ILE A 36 1.60 9.20 2.43
C ILE A 36 2.61 8.65 1.41
N TYR A 37 2.86 9.45 0.37
CA TYR A 37 3.68 8.99 -0.76
C TYR A 37 5.14 8.79 -0.38
N GLU A 38 5.82 9.85 0.09
CA GLU A 38 7.25 9.74 0.39
C GLU A 38 7.73 10.80 1.39
N ARG A 39 8.85 10.51 2.03
CA ARG A 39 9.60 11.44 2.86
C ARG A 39 11.09 11.36 2.53
N TRP A 40 11.70 12.52 2.29
CA TRP A 40 13.12 12.65 2.05
C TRP A 40 13.84 13.00 3.35
N THR A 41 14.60 12.07 3.87
CA THR A 41 15.23 12.18 5.20
C THR A 41 16.33 13.22 5.25
N ASP A 42 17.01 13.48 4.13
CA ASP A 42 18.11 14.46 4.01
C ASP A 42 17.59 15.91 3.99
N SER A 43 16.49 16.18 3.32
CA SER A 43 15.89 17.52 3.20
C SER A 43 14.76 17.78 4.18
N GLY A 44 14.19 16.73 4.77
CA GLY A 44 12.95 16.79 5.57
C GLY A 44 11.70 17.04 4.75
N TYR A 45 11.80 17.07 3.42
CA TYR A 45 10.63 17.19 2.53
C TYR A 45 9.73 15.98 2.68
N THR A 46 8.42 16.21 2.67
CA THR A 46 7.40 15.14 2.72
C THR A 46 6.34 15.42 1.67
N ASP A 47 6.14 14.48 0.75
CA ASP A 47 4.98 14.46 -0.15
C ASP A 47 3.85 13.69 0.54
N ARG A 48 2.80 14.42 0.91
CA ARG A 48 1.64 13.88 1.62
C ARG A 48 0.50 13.45 0.69
N SER A 49 0.73 13.46 -0.62
CA SER A 49 -0.25 12.91 -1.55
C SER A 49 -0.45 11.42 -1.31
N LEU A 50 -1.66 10.92 -1.55
CA LEU A 50 -2.02 9.53 -1.32
C LEU A 50 -2.13 8.83 -2.68
N GLN A 51 -1.00 8.31 -3.14
CA GLN A 51 -0.85 7.67 -4.45
C GLN A 51 -1.55 6.31 -4.48
N TRP A 52 -2.23 5.97 -5.59
CA TRP A 52 -2.98 4.72 -5.74
C TRP A 52 -2.14 3.47 -5.48
N TRP A 53 -0.92 3.42 -6.02
CA TRP A 53 -0.07 2.25 -5.92
C TRP A 53 0.50 2.06 -4.50
N VAL A 54 0.78 3.15 -3.79
CA VAL A 54 1.23 3.11 -2.39
C VAL A 54 0.14 2.48 -1.53
N GLN A 55 -1.13 2.85 -1.74
CA GLN A 55 -2.23 2.24 -1.00
C GLN A 55 -2.38 0.73 -1.30
N CYS A 56 -2.16 0.31 -2.55
CA CYS A 56 -2.16 -1.12 -2.89
C CYS A 56 -1.07 -1.89 -2.15
N GLU A 57 0.16 -1.36 -2.16
CA GLU A 57 1.28 -2.01 -1.47
C GLU A 57 1.10 -1.98 0.05
N ASN A 58 0.51 -0.92 0.60
CA ASN A 58 0.14 -0.81 2.00
C ASN A 58 -0.84 -1.92 2.42
N VAL A 59 -1.93 -2.14 1.69
CA VAL A 59 -2.86 -3.26 1.95
C VAL A 59 -2.14 -4.61 1.93
N ILE A 60 -1.35 -4.88 0.88
CA ILE A 60 -0.62 -6.17 0.76
C ILE A 60 0.41 -6.31 1.88
N GLY A 61 1.12 -5.24 2.21
CA GLY A 61 2.13 -5.23 3.26
C GLY A 61 1.55 -5.63 4.62
N HIS A 62 0.47 -5.00 5.05
CA HIS A 62 -0.19 -5.30 6.31
C HIS A 62 -0.87 -6.68 6.33
N VAL A 63 -1.45 -7.14 5.21
CA VAL A 63 -1.91 -8.53 5.10
C VAL A 63 -0.76 -9.51 5.23
N ASN A 64 0.43 -9.21 4.69
CA ASN A 64 1.62 -10.05 4.89
C ASN A 64 2.05 -10.11 6.36
N LEU A 65 2.11 -8.97 7.04
CA LEU A 65 2.47 -8.90 8.46
C LEU A 65 1.50 -9.71 9.32
N TRP A 66 0.22 -9.60 9.05
CA TRP A 66 -0.79 -10.40 9.73
C TRP A 66 -0.62 -11.90 9.47
N GLN A 67 -0.53 -12.33 8.21
CA GLN A 67 -0.53 -13.75 7.85
C GLN A 67 0.77 -14.48 8.18
N TYR A 68 1.92 -13.84 7.96
CA TYR A 68 3.22 -14.50 8.12
C TYR A 68 3.86 -14.26 9.47
N PHE A 69 3.51 -13.18 10.16
CA PHE A 69 4.12 -12.84 11.45
C PHE A 69 3.12 -12.79 12.60
N GLY A 70 1.83 -12.99 12.33
CA GLY A 70 0.79 -13.06 13.37
C GLY A 70 0.51 -11.73 14.07
N ILE A 71 0.80 -10.61 13.42
CA ILE A 71 0.57 -9.27 13.99
C ILE A 71 -0.90 -8.89 13.76
N ASN A 72 -1.72 -9.09 14.78
CA ASN A 72 -3.19 -9.02 14.62
C ASN A 72 -3.72 -7.63 14.23
N ASP A 73 -3.07 -6.55 14.67
CA ASP A 73 -3.52 -5.18 14.38
C ASP A 73 -3.35 -4.81 12.90
N ASP A 74 -2.46 -5.49 12.19
CA ASP A 74 -2.18 -5.22 10.77
C ASP A 74 -3.37 -5.52 9.86
N LEU A 75 -4.15 -6.55 10.14
CA LEU A 75 -5.36 -6.81 9.36
C LEU A 75 -6.33 -5.62 9.42
N ALA A 76 -6.52 -5.04 10.61
CA ALA A 76 -7.38 -3.87 10.77
C ALA A 76 -6.83 -2.63 10.04
N ILE A 77 -5.51 -2.49 9.91
CA ILE A 77 -4.90 -1.42 9.10
C ILE A 77 -5.20 -1.66 7.62
N ALA A 78 -4.98 -2.88 7.13
CA ALA A 78 -5.28 -3.24 5.75
C ALA A 78 -6.76 -3.00 5.39
N GLU A 79 -7.69 -3.37 6.29
CA GLU A 79 -9.13 -3.13 6.12
C GLU A 79 -9.46 -1.63 6.04
N ARG A 80 -8.91 -0.80 6.93
CA ARG A 80 -9.11 0.66 6.87
C ARG A 80 -8.54 1.26 5.60
N CYS A 81 -7.35 0.84 5.18
CA CYS A 81 -6.77 1.28 3.91
C CYS A 81 -7.64 0.89 2.72
N TRP A 82 -8.18 -0.32 2.71
CA TRP A 82 -9.11 -0.75 1.67
C TRP A 82 -10.40 0.07 1.66
N ASP A 83 -10.94 0.41 2.83
CA ASP A 83 -12.10 1.31 2.93
C ASP A 83 -11.77 2.71 2.40
N TYR A 84 -10.58 3.23 2.70
CA TYR A 84 -10.08 4.48 2.13
C TYR A 84 -10.02 4.42 0.60
N ILE A 85 -9.42 3.38 0.04
CA ILE A 85 -9.34 3.17 -1.41
C ILE A 85 -10.72 3.21 -2.05
N LYS A 86 -11.67 2.43 -1.52
CA LYS A 86 -13.03 2.35 -2.06
C LYS A 86 -13.75 3.70 -2.05
N THR A 87 -13.54 4.49 -1.02
CA THR A 87 -14.27 5.74 -0.82
C THR A 87 -13.64 6.94 -1.51
N HIS A 88 -12.32 6.96 -1.72
CA HIS A 88 -11.61 8.15 -2.21
C HIS A 88 -10.90 7.94 -3.54
N LEU A 89 -10.28 6.78 -3.76
CA LEU A 89 -9.49 6.53 -4.97
C LEU A 89 -10.29 5.95 -6.12
N VAL A 90 -11.31 5.13 -5.85
CA VAL A 90 -12.13 4.53 -6.90
C VAL A 90 -13.08 5.57 -7.51
N ASP A 91 -13.00 5.78 -8.82
CA ASP A 91 -14.00 6.58 -9.53
C ASP A 91 -15.24 5.74 -9.84
N HIS A 92 -16.18 5.75 -8.93
CA HIS A 92 -17.44 4.98 -9.07
C HIS A 92 -18.33 5.42 -10.24
N LYS A 93 -18.09 6.61 -10.80
CA LYS A 93 -18.87 7.14 -11.90
C LYS A 93 -18.35 6.74 -13.27
N ASN A 94 -17.01 6.83 -13.46
CA ASN A 94 -16.40 6.65 -14.77
C ASN A 94 -15.47 5.42 -14.82
N GLY A 95 -15.34 4.70 -13.71
CA GLY A 95 -14.43 3.56 -13.57
C GLY A 95 -12.98 3.96 -13.37
N GLU A 96 -12.14 2.95 -13.11
CA GLU A 96 -10.74 3.09 -12.76
C GLU A 96 -10.54 3.87 -11.44
N TRP A 97 -9.30 3.97 -10.99
CA TRP A 97 -8.92 4.72 -9.79
C TRP A 97 -8.26 6.03 -10.20
N TYR A 98 -8.43 7.07 -9.37
CA TYR A 98 -7.65 8.30 -9.53
C TYR A 98 -6.16 8.01 -9.30
N TRP A 99 -5.30 8.87 -9.84
CA TRP A 99 -3.85 8.77 -9.63
C TRP A 99 -3.48 8.96 -8.16
N SER A 100 -4.01 9.99 -7.56
CA SER A 100 -3.80 10.29 -6.13
C SER A 100 -4.90 11.18 -5.57
N ILE A 101 -4.92 11.24 -4.24
CA ILE A 101 -5.62 12.26 -3.48
C ILE A 101 -4.57 13.27 -2.99
N ASN A 102 -4.84 14.56 -3.14
CA ASN A 102 -3.97 15.63 -2.68
C ASN A 102 -4.00 15.74 -1.15
N GLU A 103 -3.01 16.44 -0.56
CA GLU A 103 -2.93 16.65 0.89
C GLU A 103 -4.20 17.30 1.49
N ASP A 104 -4.89 18.13 0.73
CA ASP A 104 -6.15 18.78 1.14
C ASP A 104 -7.40 17.86 1.01
N GLY A 105 -7.22 16.62 0.63
CA GLY A 105 -8.28 15.64 0.43
C GLY A 105 -8.98 15.71 -0.93
N SER A 106 -8.61 16.62 -1.79
CA SER A 106 -9.17 16.71 -3.15
C SER A 106 -8.58 15.66 -4.08
N VAL A 107 -9.37 15.25 -5.07
CA VAL A 107 -8.89 14.34 -6.13
C VAL A 107 -7.87 15.07 -7.01
N ASN A 108 -6.75 14.42 -7.30
CA ASN A 108 -5.81 14.90 -8.30
C ASN A 108 -6.39 14.67 -9.72
N HIS A 109 -6.75 15.76 -10.37
CA HIS A 109 -7.24 15.78 -11.77
C HIS A 109 -6.17 16.16 -12.79
N ASN A 110 -4.93 16.39 -12.37
CA ASN A 110 -3.83 16.75 -13.26
C ASN A 110 -3.18 15.54 -13.93
N ASP A 111 -3.30 14.38 -13.29
CA ASP A 111 -2.75 13.13 -13.79
C ASP A 111 -3.85 12.21 -14.34
N ASP A 112 -3.52 11.53 -15.43
CA ASP A 112 -4.43 10.59 -16.08
C ASP A 112 -4.68 9.35 -15.20
N LYS A 113 -5.93 8.87 -15.20
CA LYS A 113 -6.28 7.62 -14.52
C LYS A 113 -5.68 6.38 -15.18
N ALA A 114 -5.28 6.47 -16.42
CA ALA A 114 -4.55 5.43 -17.15
C ALA A 114 -3.57 6.08 -18.13
N GLY A 115 -2.36 5.59 -18.20
CA GLY A 115 -1.32 6.19 -19.01
C GLY A 115 -0.04 5.38 -19.00
N PHE A 116 1.06 5.98 -19.44
CA PHE A 116 2.33 5.28 -19.57
C PHE A 116 2.84 4.67 -18.25
N TRP A 117 2.67 5.39 -17.14
CA TRP A 117 3.11 4.93 -15.81
C TRP A 117 2.01 4.30 -14.98
N LYS A 118 0.75 4.56 -15.30
CA LYS A 118 -0.40 4.02 -14.57
C LYS A 118 -1.15 3.02 -15.44
N CYS A 119 -0.88 1.76 -15.20
CA CYS A 119 -1.65 0.64 -15.72
C CYS A 119 -2.30 -0.10 -14.52
N PRO A 120 -3.23 -1.03 -14.75
CA PRO A 120 -3.93 -1.75 -13.67
C PRO A 120 -3.04 -2.79 -12.95
N TYR A 121 -1.72 -2.63 -12.93
CA TYR A 121 -0.82 -3.60 -12.31
C TYR A 121 -1.01 -3.67 -10.79
N HIS A 122 -0.80 -2.57 -10.07
CA HIS A 122 -0.83 -2.57 -8.61
C HIS A 122 -2.21 -2.89 -8.05
N ASN A 123 -3.26 -2.24 -8.54
CA ASN A 123 -4.62 -2.47 -8.08
C ASN A 123 -5.13 -3.87 -8.44
N THR A 124 -4.87 -4.36 -9.65
CA THR A 124 -5.27 -5.73 -10.04
C THR A 124 -4.49 -6.77 -9.25
N ARG A 125 -3.17 -6.60 -9.09
CA ARG A 125 -2.34 -7.53 -8.29
C ARG A 125 -2.83 -7.58 -6.85
N MET A 126 -3.04 -6.43 -6.22
CA MET A 126 -3.58 -6.37 -4.85
C MET A 126 -4.91 -7.13 -4.75
N CYS A 127 -5.88 -6.84 -5.64
CA CYS A 127 -7.18 -7.50 -5.59
C CYS A 127 -7.06 -9.02 -5.76
N LEU A 128 -6.26 -9.49 -6.73
CA LEU A 128 -6.08 -10.91 -6.98
C LEU A 128 -5.40 -11.60 -5.78
N GLU A 129 -4.31 -11.03 -5.25
CA GLU A 129 -3.62 -11.58 -4.10
C GLU A 129 -4.54 -11.68 -2.87
N ILE A 130 -5.33 -10.64 -2.60
CA ILE A 130 -6.26 -10.66 -1.46
C ILE A 130 -7.36 -11.70 -1.67
N MET A 131 -7.94 -11.81 -2.88
CA MET A 131 -8.97 -12.81 -3.19
C MET A 131 -8.46 -14.26 -3.09
N GLU A 132 -7.18 -14.51 -3.37
CA GLU A 132 -6.58 -15.83 -3.24
C GLU A 132 -6.24 -16.21 -1.78
N ARG A 133 -6.11 -15.20 -0.91
CA ARG A 133 -5.58 -15.36 0.46
C ARG A 133 -6.64 -15.25 1.56
N MET A 134 -7.79 -14.66 1.25
CA MET A 134 -8.93 -14.43 2.17
C MET A 134 -10.13 -15.29 1.80
#